data_930feb1b82c10055c162af78deda980a
#
_entry.id   930feb1b82c10055c162af78deda980a
#
_cell.length_a   1.000
_cell.length_b   1.000
_cell.length_c   1.000
_cell.angle_alpha   90.00
_cell.angle_beta   90.00
_cell.angle_gamma   90.00
#
_symmetry.space_group_name_H-M   'P 1'
#
loop_
_entity.id
_entity.type
_entity.pdbx_description
1 polymer ?
#
loop_
_entity_poly.entity_id
_entity_poly.type
_entity_poly.pdbx_seq_one_letter_code
_entity_poly.pdbx_strand_id
1 'polypeptide(L)'
;MLTCKKLVLLPVFALTLSGCASEPTDPQFVASKSLQPYMQDDYQTYLADTQEWLLENRVFLTNDKQTELSAVAPFELVPQNPNGQGVLLVHGLGDSPFSYVDIAPDLAAQGYLVRVILLPGHGTRAADLSLPEIEDWQNIVAHHYELLNEQVEGVWLGGFSTGANLVTALAYQHPEVKGLLLFSPAFKPRDSLARFSPLASWFVDWESQLPEDNYTRYNSLHMKGAATYYKSSAVVRDYIDDAAYDKPTFVMLSEADETIDSQYAVEQFSEKFTSSHSELLWFGETQYKDERITSYSMNLPNQKIVSASHISLVFSPENPIYKRDGEVRLCFREQPEGTPKDCSEVPSDQVWFSAYGDGEETQVRARISWNPYFDQSMQKMNRFLKDNKN
;
A
#
# COMPACT_ATOMS: atom_id res chain seq x y z
N MET A 1 48.78 48.27 -39.82
CA MET A 1 48.51 48.25 -38.38
C MET A 1 47.50 47.14 -38.11
N LEU A 2 47.96 45.90 -37.73
CA LEU A 2 47.11 44.78 -37.39
C LEU A 2 46.92 44.73 -35.86
N THR A 3 45.68 44.87 -35.42
CA THR A 3 45.34 44.81 -34.01
C THR A 3 45.04 43.29 -33.64
N CYS A 4 45.92 42.75 -32.82
CA CYS A 4 45.82 41.39 -32.25
C CYS A 4 44.76 41.38 -31.15
N LYS A 5 43.63 40.66 -31.36
CA LYS A 5 42.63 40.37 -30.29
C LYS A 5 43.13 39.21 -29.42
N LYS A 6 43.40 39.53 -28.14
CA LYS A 6 43.70 38.51 -27.12
C LYS A 6 42.44 37.71 -26.79
N LEU A 7 42.51 36.39 -27.02
CA LEU A 7 41.53 35.43 -26.59
C LEU A 7 41.80 35.12 -25.11
N VAL A 8 40.87 35.48 -24.24
CA VAL A 8 40.94 35.14 -22.81
C VAL A 8 40.30 33.77 -22.65
N LEU A 9 41.11 32.74 -22.41
CA LEU A 9 40.64 31.42 -21.95
C LEU A 9 40.31 31.52 -20.47
N LEU A 10 39.02 31.35 -20.11
CA LEU A 10 38.60 31.10 -18.75
C LEU A 10 38.87 29.64 -18.40
N PRO A 11 39.52 29.33 -17.27
CA PRO A 11 39.66 27.95 -16.80
C PRO A 11 38.30 27.47 -16.25
N VAL A 12 37.78 26.42 -16.84
CA VAL A 12 36.67 25.64 -16.28
C VAL A 12 37.21 24.90 -15.06
N PHE A 13 36.90 25.36 -13.87
CA PHE A 13 37.13 24.63 -12.62
C PHE A 13 36.12 23.49 -12.55
N ALA A 14 36.56 22.30 -12.88
CA ALA A 14 35.81 21.07 -12.58
C ALA A 14 35.89 20.86 -11.05
N LEU A 15 34.84 21.26 -10.34
CA LEU A 15 34.61 20.81 -8.95
C LEU A 15 34.32 19.32 -8.99
N THR A 16 35.34 18.51 -8.72
CA THR A 16 35.14 17.12 -8.35
C THR A 16 34.55 17.09 -6.93
N LEU A 17 33.25 17.02 -6.82
CA LEU A 17 32.56 16.63 -5.57
C LEU A 17 32.87 15.16 -5.31
N SER A 18 34.04 14.88 -4.71
CA SER A 18 34.31 13.59 -4.07
C SER A 18 33.52 13.57 -2.74
N GLY A 19 32.22 13.34 -2.81
CA GLY A 19 31.45 12.93 -1.65
C GLY A 19 31.94 11.53 -1.28
N CYS A 20 32.67 11.37 -0.18
CA CYS A 20 32.80 10.09 0.49
C CYS A 20 31.40 9.73 1.02
N ALA A 21 30.58 9.07 0.22
CA ALA A 21 29.45 8.33 0.74
C ALA A 21 30.06 7.20 1.58
N SER A 22 30.01 7.31 2.91
CA SER A 22 30.25 6.17 3.78
C SER A 22 29.22 5.12 3.42
N GLU A 23 29.64 3.88 3.15
CA GLU A 23 28.71 2.78 2.96
C GLU A 23 27.76 2.73 4.15
N PRO A 24 26.46 2.47 3.92
CA PRO A 24 25.49 2.36 5.01
C PRO A 24 25.96 1.25 5.96
N THR A 25 26.07 1.56 7.23
CA THR A 25 26.45 0.60 8.27
C THR A 25 25.25 -0.20 8.77
N ASP A 26 24.03 0.34 8.58
CA ASP A 26 22.79 -0.32 8.97
C ASP A 26 22.36 -1.32 7.87
N PRO A 27 22.20 -2.62 8.21
CA PRO A 27 21.75 -3.63 7.27
C PRO A 27 20.40 -3.36 6.59
N GLN A 28 19.53 -2.54 7.17
CA GLN A 28 18.26 -2.14 6.57
C GLN A 28 18.47 -1.35 5.27
N PHE A 29 19.60 -0.66 5.14
CA PHE A 29 19.91 0.21 4.01
C PHE A 29 20.92 -0.39 3.02
N VAL A 30 21.20 -1.69 3.14
CA VAL A 30 22.05 -2.45 2.20
C VAL A 30 21.19 -3.50 1.51
N ALA A 31 20.99 -3.37 0.20
CA ALA A 31 20.15 -4.30 -0.55
C ALA A 31 20.69 -5.74 -0.56
N SER A 32 19.77 -6.70 -0.62
CA SER A 32 20.05 -8.10 -0.89
C SER A 32 20.70 -8.27 -2.27
N LYS A 33 21.28 -9.43 -2.53
CA LYS A 33 21.95 -9.69 -3.82
C LYS A 33 21.00 -9.96 -4.98
N SER A 34 19.78 -10.39 -4.67
CA SER A 34 18.76 -10.76 -5.65
C SER A 34 17.37 -10.59 -5.04
N LEU A 35 16.33 -10.66 -5.87
CA LEU A 35 14.95 -10.80 -5.43
C LEU A 35 14.67 -12.22 -4.94
N GLN A 36 13.63 -12.37 -4.10
CA GLN A 36 13.07 -13.69 -3.79
C GLN A 36 12.54 -14.35 -5.07
N PRO A 37 12.60 -15.70 -5.17
CA PRO A 37 11.88 -16.41 -6.21
C PRO A 37 10.37 -16.25 -6.00
N TYR A 38 9.60 -16.04 -7.08
CA TYR A 38 8.16 -15.76 -6.98
C TYR A 38 7.32 -16.42 -8.08
N MET A 39 7.93 -17.29 -8.91
CA MET A 39 7.29 -17.95 -10.05
C MET A 39 7.26 -19.48 -9.85
N GLN A 40 6.92 -19.95 -8.65
CA GLN A 40 6.78 -21.37 -8.34
C GLN A 40 5.58 -21.99 -9.04
N ASP A 41 5.63 -23.28 -9.34
CA ASP A 41 4.59 -24.00 -10.07
C ASP A 41 3.27 -24.15 -9.26
N ASP A 42 3.31 -23.98 -7.94
CA ASP A 42 2.15 -24.01 -7.06
C ASP A 42 2.29 -23.08 -5.86
N TYR A 43 1.14 -22.75 -5.24
CA TYR A 43 1.08 -21.78 -4.16
C TYR A 43 1.75 -22.29 -2.86
N GLN A 44 1.72 -23.59 -2.57
CA GLN A 44 2.32 -24.14 -1.35
C GLN A 44 3.86 -24.08 -1.44
N THR A 45 4.42 -24.39 -2.61
CA THR A 45 5.86 -24.23 -2.87
C THR A 45 6.26 -22.75 -2.76
N TYR A 46 5.44 -21.83 -3.30
CA TYR A 46 5.67 -20.39 -3.13
C TYR A 46 5.70 -19.96 -1.65
N LEU A 47 4.77 -20.43 -0.82
CA LEU A 47 4.75 -20.13 0.61
C LEU A 47 6.03 -20.61 1.30
N ALA A 48 6.45 -21.85 1.03
CA ALA A 48 7.62 -22.47 1.65
C ALA A 48 8.92 -21.74 1.25
N ASP A 49 9.14 -21.53 -0.04
CA ASP A 49 10.33 -20.86 -0.57
C ASP A 49 10.41 -19.39 -0.11
N THR A 50 9.27 -18.70 -0.07
CA THR A 50 9.25 -17.30 0.41
C THR A 50 9.55 -17.23 1.89
N GLN A 51 9.04 -18.17 2.70
CA GLN A 51 9.35 -18.21 4.13
C GLN A 51 10.85 -18.48 4.38
N GLU A 52 11.46 -19.40 3.63
CA GLU A 52 12.91 -19.67 3.70
C GLU A 52 13.71 -18.43 3.30
N TRP A 53 13.34 -17.78 2.19
CA TRP A 53 13.97 -16.54 1.75
C TRP A 53 13.90 -15.43 2.80
N LEU A 54 12.72 -15.24 3.43
CA LEU A 54 12.54 -14.25 4.50
C LEU A 54 13.43 -14.57 5.71
N LEU A 55 13.54 -15.84 6.12
CA LEU A 55 14.39 -16.25 7.22
C LEU A 55 15.86 -15.90 6.99
N GLU A 56 16.34 -16.03 5.76
CA GLU A 56 17.72 -15.79 5.37
C GLU A 56 18.05 -14.31 5.13
N ASN A 57 17.08 -13.55 4.58
CA ASN A 57 17.35 -12.22 4.05
C ASN A 57 16.73 -11.09 4.87
N ARG A 58 15.75 -11.35 5.76
CA ARG A 58 15.14 -10.31 6.58
C ARG A 58 16.10 -9.77 7.64
N VAL A 59 16.14 -8.45 7.77
CA VAL A 59 16.75 -7.78 8.92
C VAL A 59 15.67 -7.69 10.00
N PHE A 60 15.78 -8.58 11.00
CA PHE A 60 14.81 -8.62 12.10
C PHE A 60 14.98 -7.45 13.06
N LEU A 61 13.89 -6.90 13.52
CA LEU A 61 13.85 -5.76 14.45
C LEU A 61 13.75 -6.20 15.91
N THR A 62 13.22 -7.41 16.15
CA THR A 62 12.99 -7.96 17.47
C THR A 62 13.70 -9.32 17.62
N ASN A 63 13.71 -9.86 18.85
CA ASN A 63 14.18 -11.21 19.09
C ASN A 63 13.12 -12.28 18.74
N ASP A 64 11.86 -11.91 18.60
CA ASP A 64 10.78 -12.80 18.18
C ASP A 64 10.64 -12.85 16.65
N LYS A 65 11.58 -13.56 16.04
CA LYS A 65 11.60 -13.74 14.58
C LYS A 65 10.33 -14.38 14.02
N GLN A 66 9.69 -15.26 14.80
CA GLN A 66 8.50 -15.97 14.34
C GLN A 66 7.31 -15.01 14.18
N THR A 67 7.11 -14.11 15.14
CA THR A 67 6.08 -13.06 15.04
C THR A 67 6.33 -12.15 13.84
N GLU A 68 7.58 -11.70 13.64
CA GLU A 68 7.90 -10.87 12.47
C GLU A 68 7.69 -11.58 11.13
N LEU A 69 8.11 -12.86 11.04
CA LEU A 69 7.88 -13.65 9.82
C LEU A 69 6.40 -13.84 9.54
N SER A 70 5.62 -14.17 10.57
CA SER A 70 4.16 -14.34 10.43
C SER A 70 3.47 -13.06 9.99
N ALA A 71 4.03 -11.90 10.33
CA ALA A 71 3.48 -10.61 9.92
C ALA A 71 3.74 -10.30 8.44
N VAL A 72 4.89 -10.70 7.88
CA VAL A 72 5.27 -10.29 6.52
C VAL A 72 5.19 -11.41 5.47
N ALA A 73 5.09 -12.67 5.89
CA ALA A 73 4.99 -13.79 4.95
C ALA A 73 3.66 -13.82 4.20
N PRO A 74 3.65 -14.28 2.94
CA PRO A 74 2.42 -14.59 2.24
C PRO A 74 1.66 -15.71 2.95
N PHE A 75 0.33 -15.76 2.77
CA PHE A 75 -0.48 -16.79 3.40
C PHE A 75 -1.72 -17.16 2.58
N GLU A 76 -2.29 -18.34 2.86
CA GLU A 76 -3.53 -18.84 2.27
C GLU A 76 -4.53 -19.15 3.38
N LEU A 77 -5.78 -18.78 3.17
CA LEU A 77 -6.90 -19.19 4.02
C LEU A 77 -7.87 -20.03 3.21
N VAL A 78 -7.93 -21.32 3.58
CA VAL A 78 -8.86 -22.27 2.98
C VAL A 78 -10.19 -22.20 3.75
N PRO A 79 -11.31 -21.89 3.08
CA PRO A 79 -12.61 -21.76 3.75
C PRO A 79 -13.13 -23.11 4.23
N GLN A 80 -13.83 -23.10 5.38
CA GLN A 80 -14.48 -24.31 5.88
C GLN A 80 -15.64 -24.76 4.99
N ASN A 81 -16.38 -23.82 4.41
CA ASN A 81 -17.49 -24.03 3.50
C ASN A 81 -17.23 -23.31 2.18
N PRO A 82 -16.51 -23.93 1.22
CA PRO A 82 -16.15 -23.29 -0.04
C PRO A 82 -17.38 -22.84 -0.83
N ASN A 83 -17.31 -21.62 -1.37
CA ASN A 83 -18.32 -21.06 -2.25
C ASN A 83 -17.99 -21.22 -3.75
N GLY A 84 -16.88 -21.87 -4.09
CA GLY A 84 -16.37 -22.09 -5.44
C GLY A 84 -15.50 -20.94 -5.98
N GLN A 85 -15.36 -19.82 -5.27
CA GLN A 85 -14.62 -18.66 -5.73
C GLN A 85 -13.37 -18.39 -4.90
N GLY A 86 -12.40 -17.68 -5.50
CA GLY A 86 -11.18 -17.25 -4.84
C GLY A 86 -11.01 -15.74 -4.81
N VAL A 87 -10.16 -15.27 -3.90
CA VAL A 87 -9.72 -13.88 -3.82
C VAL A 87 -8.20 -13.84 -3.76
N LEU A 88 -7.57 -13.13 -4.69
CA LEU A 88 -6.14 -12.80 -4.65
C LEU A 88 -5.98 -11.39 -4.10
N LEU A 89 -5.18 -11.23 -3.02
CA LEU A 89 -4.94 -9.96 -2.35
C LEU A 89 -3.48 -9.50 -2.52
N VAL A 90 -3.29 -8.23 -2.89
CA VAL A 90 -1.99 -7.63 -3.19
C VAL A 90 -1.80 -6.35 -2.38
N HIS A 91 -0.75 -6.31 -1.55
CA HIS A 91 -0.44 -5.19 -0.65
C HIS A 91 0.18 -3.98 -1.36
N GLY A 92 0.37 -2.87 -0.62
CA GLY A 92 0.93 -1.61 -1.11
C GLY A 92 2.47 -1.55 -1.10
N LEU A 93 3.01 -0.43 -1.60
CA LEU A 93 4.45 -0.12 -1.58
C LEU A 93 4.96 0.01 -0.14
N GLY A 94 6.08 -0.64 0.15
CA GLY A 94 6.70 -0.65 1.47
C GLY A 94 5.93 -1.46 2.52
N ASP A 95 4.82 -2.06 2.14
CA ASP A 95 3.91 -2.83 2.98
C ASP A 95 4.20 -4.34 2.94
N SER A 96 3.29 -5.13 3.46
CA SER A 96 3.38 -6.60 3.45
C SER A 96 1.97 -7.22 3.45
N PRO A 97 1.86 -8.55 3.36
CA PRO A 97 0.60 -9.28 3.56
C PRO A 97 -0.15 -8.92 4.84
N PHE A 98 0.51 -8.31 5.82
CA PHE A 98 -0.12 -7.82 7.06
C PHE A 98 -1.31 -6.87 6.80
N SER A 99 -1.31 -6.14 5.70
CA SER A 99 -2.44 -5.28 5.31
C SER A 99 -3.78 -6.01 5.21
N TYR A 100 -3.77 -7.34 5.18
CA TYR A 100 -4.98 -8.16 5.01
C TYR A 100 -5.29 -9.09 6.18
N VAL A 101 -4.54 -8.99 7.30
CA VAL A 101 -4.75 -9.91 8.44
C VAL A 101 -6.14 -9.79 9.05
N ASP A 102 -6.79 -8.64 8.91
CA ASP A 102 -8.15 -8.40 9.43
C ASP A 102 -9.23 -8.67 8.35
N ILE A 103 -8.93 -8.45 7.07
CA ILE A 103 -9.88 -8.61 5.95
C ILE A 103 -9.95 -10.06 5.46
N ALA A 104 -8.80 -10.73 5.32
CA ALA A 104 -8.74 -12.06 4.73
C ALA A 104 -9.54 -13.13 5.51
N PRO A 105 -9.54 -13.15 6.87
CA PRO A 105 -10.38 -14.07 7.63
C PRO A 105 -11.88 -13.88 7.39
N ASP A 106 -12.33 -12.64 7.20
CA ASP A 106 -13.73 -12.33 6.91
C ASP A 106 -14.13 -12.89 5.53
N LEU A 107 -13.30 -12.72 4.51
CA LEU A 107 -13.49 -13.31 3.17
C LEU A 107 -13.52 -14.84 3.22
N ALA A 108 -12.59 -15.47 3.96
CA ALA A 108 -12.57 -16.92 4.13
C ALA A 108 -13.83 -17.44 4.85
N ALA A 109 -14.35 -16.70 5.83
CA ALA A 109 -15.61 -17.01 6.51
C ALA A 109 -16.83 -16.96 5.56
N GLN A 110 -16.77 -16.15 4.49
CA GLN A 110 -17.77 -16.10 3.41
C GLN A 110 -17.60 -17.22 2.35
N GLY A 111 -16.60 -18.09 2.51
CA GLY A 111 -16.38 -19.26 1.68
C GLY A 111 -15.39 -19.07 0.53
N TYR A 112 -14.69 -17.95 0.46
CA TYR A 112 -13.66 -17.70 -0.55
C TYR A 112 -12.34 -18.39 -0.19
N LEU A 113 -11.67 -18.99 -1.19
CA LEU A 113 -10.26 -19.36 -1.08
C LEU A 113 -9.44 -18.07 -1.17
N VAL A 114 -8.78 -17.66 -0.08
CA VAL A 114 -8.06 -16.38 -0.02
C VAL A 114 -6.55 -16.60 -0.10
N ARG A 115 -5.89 -15.95 -1.04
CA ARG A 115 -4.43 -15.90 -1.19
C ARG A 115 -3.92 -14.48 -1.05
N VAL A 116 -2.91 -14.30 -0.23
CA VAL A 116 -2.24 -13.00 -0.02
C VAL A 116 -0.78 -13.15 -0.38
N ILE A 117 -0.33 -12.45 -1.43
CA ILE A 117 1.05 -12.55 -1.93
C ILE A 117 1.94 -11.46 -1.35
N LEU A 118 3.26 -11.73 -1.33
CA LEU A 118 4.30 -10.76 -0.99
C LEU A 118 4.98 -10.26 -2.27
N LEU A 119 4.86 -8.99 -2.57
CA LEU A 119 5.50 -8.39 -3.75
C LEU A 119 7.04 -8.47 -3.66
N PRO A 120 7.74 -8.75 -4.78
CA PRO A 120 9.20 -8.73 -4.83
C PRO A 120 9.81 -7.45 -4.25
N GLY A 121 10.88 -7.59 -3.45
CA GLY A 121 11.55 -6.49 -2.76
C GLY A 121 10.92 -6.08 -1.42
N HIS A 122 9.88 -6.78 -0.96
CA HIS A 122 9.20 -6.51 0.30
C HIS A 122 9.48 -7.60 1.35
N GLY A 123 9.18 -7.31 2.61
CA GLY A 123 9.26 -8.25 3.73
C GLY A 123 10.67 -8.50 4.29
N THR A 124 11.74 -8.07 3.64
CA THR A 124 13.13 -8.30 4.01
C THR A 124 13.79 -7.10 4.68
N ARG A 125 14.09 -6.05 3.92
CA ARG A 125 14.70 -4.78 4.35
C ARG A 125 14.34 -3.65 3.39
N ALA A 126 14.32 -2.42 3.86
CA ALA A 126 13.89 -1.27 3.07
C ALA A 126 14.69 -1.08 1.77
N ALA A 127 16.00 -1.38 1.80
CA ALA A 127 16.87 -1.27 0.62
C ALA A 127 16.48 -2.22 -0.52
N ASP A 128 15.78 -3.32 -0.26
CA ASP A 128 15.36 -4.27 -1.28
C ASP A 128 14.29 -3.72 -2.22
N LEU A 129 13.65 -2.59 -1.88
CA LEU A 129 12.81 -1.82 -2.81
C LEU A 129 13.60 -1.26 -4.01
N SER A 130 14.93 -1.31 -3.97
CA SER A 130 15.81 -0.95 -5.11
C SER A 130 15.89 -2.03 -6.18
N LEU A 131 15.49 -3.26 -5.88
CA LEU A 131 15.73 -4.42 -6.74
C LEU A 131 14.64 -4.62 -7.82
N PRO A 132 13.32 -4.56 -7.50
CA PRO A 132 12.28 -4.91 -8.47
C PRO A 132 12.09 -3.85 -9.54
N GLU A 133 11.77 -4.31 -10.75
CA GLU A 133 11.15 -3.50 -11.81
C GLU A 133 9.62 -3.67 -11.77
N ILE A 134 8.90 -2.86 -12.53
CA ILE A 134 7.43 -2.95 -12.58
C ILE A 134 6.96 -4.32 -13.09
N GLU A 135 7.72 -4.91 -14.01
CA GLU A 135 7.45 -6.21 -14.59
C GLU A 135 7.49 -7.34 -13.56
N ASP A 136 8.38 -7.27 -12.54
CA ASP A 136 8.42 -8.25 -11.44
C ASP A 136 7.10 -8.23 -10.65
N TRP A 137 6.56 -7.04 -10.37
CA TRP A 137 5.30 -6.91 -9.65
C TRP A 137 4.10 -7.34 -10.51
N GLN A 138 4.10 -7.01 -11.81
CA GLN A 138 3.05 -7.46 -12.73
C GLN A 138 3.07 -8.99 -12.91
N ASN A 139 4.26 -9.57 -13.09
CA ASN A 139 4.43 -10.99 -13.29
C ASN A 139 3.98 -11.83 -12.09
N ILE A 140 4.33 -11.45 -10.85
CA ILE A 140 3.87 -12.19 -9.68
C ILE A 140 2.35 -12.15 -9.53
N VAL A 141 1.72 -10.98 -9.78
CA VAL A 141 0.27 -10.85 -9.67
C VAL A 141 -0.43 -11.69 -10.74
N ALA A 142 0.03 -11.62 -11.98
CA ALA A 142 -0.51 -12.43 -13.08
C ALA A 142 -0.33 -13.93 -12.83
N HIS A 143 0.86 -14.35 -12.42
CA HIS A 143 1.17 -15.75 -12.13
C HIS A 143 0.27 -16.33 -11.03
N HIS A 144 0.14 -15.65 -9.91
CA HIS A 144 -0.70 -16.13 -8.80
C HIS A 144 -2.19 -16.01 -9.08
N TYR A 145 -2.61 -15.10 -9.96
CA TYR A 145 -3.97 -15.07 -10.49
C TYR A 145 -4.24 -16.36 -11.29
N GLU A 146 -3.37 -16.76 -12.22
CA GLU A 146 -3.54 -17.97 -13.01
C GLU A 146 -3.56 -19.22 -12.12
N LEU A 147 -2.61 -19.35 -11.17
CA LEU A 147 -2.60 -20.46 -10.21
C LEU A 147 -3.88 -20.55 -9.35
N LEU A 148 -4.50 -19.43 -9.04
CA LEU A 148 -5.77 -19.42 -8.31
C LEU A 148 -6.94 -19.74 -9.24
N ASN A 149 -6.95 -19.18 -10.45
CA ASN A 149 -8.00 -19.34 -11.45
C ASN A 149 -8.15 -20.81 -11.91
N GLU A 150 -7.07 -21.59 -11.92
CA GLU A 150 -7.10 -23.03 -12.19
C GLU A 150 -7.80 -23.86 -11.10
N GLN A 151 -7.96 -23.32 -9.89
CA GLN A 151 -8.46 -24.05 -8.73
C GLN A 151 -9.90 -23.68 -8.32
N VAL A 152 -10.42 -22.57 -8.84
CA VAL A 152 -11.75 -22.05 -8.47
C VAL A 152 -12.58 -21.69 -9.71
N GLU A 153 -13.87 -21.53 -9.53
CA GLU A 153 -14.82 -21.19 -10.63
C GLU A 153 -14.75 -19.72 -11.05
N GLY A 154 -14.14 -18.87 -10.23
CA GLY A 154 -13.98 -17.45 -10.53
C GLY A 154 -13.16 -16.74 -9.47
N VAL A 155 -12.41 -15.73 -9.89
CA VAL A 155 -11.46 -14.99 -9.05
C VAL A 155 -11.87 -13.53 -8.92
N TRP A 156 -11.88 -13.06 -7.68
CA TRP A 156 -11.89 -11.65 -7.32
C TRP A 156 -10.45 -11.17 -7.09
N LEU A 157 -10.14 -9.97 -7.53
CA LEU A 157 -8.84 -9.37 -7.30
C LEU A 157 -8.96 -8.24 -6.28
N GLY A 158 -8.17 -8.32 -5.21
CA GLY A 158 -8.13 -7.29 -4.18
C GLY A 158 -6.77 -6.61 -4.09
N GLY A 159 -6.75 -5.29 -3.95
CA GLY A 159 -5.52 -4.52 -3.87
C GLY A 159 -5.58 -3.36 -2.89
N PHE A 160 -4.50 -3.15 -2.14
CA PHE A 160 -4.29 -1.97 -1.33
C PHE A 160 -3.23 -1.08 -1.97
N SER A 161 -3.54 0.22 -2.12
CA SER A 161 -2.58 1.22 -2.61
C SER A 161 -1.96 0.82 -3.96
N THR A 162 -0.67 0.60 -4.05
CA THR A 162 0.04 0.10 -5.25
C THR A 162 -0.50 -1.25 -5.71
N GLY A 163 -0.85 -2.14 -4.78
CA GLY A 163 -1.49 -3.40 -5.11
C GLY A 163 -2.79 -3.23 -5.88
N ALA A 164 -3.57 -2.18 -5.56
CA ALA A 164 -4.78 -1.83 -6.30
C ALA A 164 -4.50 -1.44 -7.76
N ASN A 165 -3.37 -0.74 -8.03
CA ASN A 165 -2.96 -0.44 -9.40
C ASN A 165 -2.68 -1.72 -10.20
N LEU A 166 -1.93 -2.66 -9.59
CA LEU A 166 -1.53 -3.90 -10.23
C LEU A 166 -2.72 -4.80 -10.56
N VAL A 167 -3.63 -5.00 -9.57
CA VAL A 167 -4.81 -5.84 -9.78
C VAL A 167 -5.81 -5.20 -10.74
N THR A 168 -5.95 -3.88 -10.74
CA THR A 168 -6.82 -3.17 -11.69
C THR A 168 -6.27 -3.29 -13.10
N ALA A 169 -4.96 -3.07 -13.32
CA ALA A 169 -4.32 -3.24 -14.62
C ALA A 169 -4.47 -4.68 -15.15
N LEU A 170 -4.31 -5.69 -14.27
CA LEU A 170 -4.54 -7.09 -14.63
C LEU A 170 -6.00 -7.35 -15.02
N ALA A 171 -6.96 -6.82 -14.28
CA ALA A 171 -8.38 -7.02 -14.52
C ALA A 171 -8.86 -6.47 -15.88
N TYR A 172 -8.23 -5.41 -16.38
CA TYR A 172 -8.48 -4.93 -17.75
C TYR A 172 -8.01 -5.90 -18.84
N GLN A 173 -7.01 -6.73 -18.53
CA GLN A 173 -6.47 -7.73 -19.46
C GLN A 173 -7.21 -9.08 -19.37
N HIS A 174 -7.92 -9.33 -18.27
CA HIS A 174 -8.58 -10.59 -17.94
C HIS A 174 -10.09 -10.38 -17.74
N PRO A 175 -10.89 -10.37 -18.81
CA PRO A 175 -12.34 -10.13 -18.73
C PRO A 175 -13.11 -11.21 -17.94
N GLU A 176 -12.50 -12.36 -17.66
CA GLU A 176 -13.05 -13.43 -16.82
C GLU A 176 -12.96 -13.14 -15.31
N VAL A 177 -12.17 -12.17 -14.88
CA VAL A 177 -12.14 -11.70 -13.48
C VAL A 177 -13.55 -11.28 -13.04
N LYS A 178 -13.97 -11.75 -11.85
CA LYS A 178 -15.33 -11.48 -11.32
C LYS A 178 -15.54 -10.01 -10.99
N GLY A 179 -14.52 -9.35 -10.44
CA GLY A 179 -14.56 -7.94 -10.05
C GLY A 179 -13.39 -7.57 -9.15
N LEU A 180 -13.44 -6.37 -8.60
CA LEU A 180 -12.34 -5.75 -7.85
C LEU A 180 -12.75 -5.40 -6.41
N LEU A 181 -11.80 -5.53 -5.47
CA LEU A 181 -11.85 -5.04 -4.09
C LEU A 181 -10.68 -4.08 -3.88
N LEU A 182 -10.93 -2.77 -3.92
CA LEU A 182 -9.89 -1.75 -3.94
C LEU A 182 -9.88 -0.95 -2.64
N PHE A 183 -8.74 -0.94 -1.96
CA PHE A 183 -8.52 -0.23 -0.71
C PHE A 183 -7.50 0.88 -0.94
N SER A 184 -7.90 2.14 -0.79
CA SER A 184 -7.07 3.32 -1.08
C SER A 184 -6.30 3.19 -2.41
N PRO A 185 -6.96 2.93 -3.57
CA PRO A 185 -6.28 2.67 -4.84
C PRO A 185 -5.38 3.84 -5.23
N ALA A 186 -4.09 3.55 -5.43
CA ALA A 186 -3.07 4.56 -5.68
C ALA A 186 -2.97 4.93 -7.18
N PHE A 187 -4.13 5.13 -7.83
CA PHE A 187 -4.22 5.46 -9.25
C PHE A 187 -3.45 6.73 -9.61
N LYS A 188 -3.42 7.70 -8.69
CA LYS A 188 -2.66 8.93 -8.86
C LYS A 188 -2.05 9.36 -7.52
N PRO A 189 -0.73 9.68 -7.48
CA PRO A 189 -0.12 10.21 -6.27
C PRO A 189 -0.69 11.60 -5.94
N ARG A 190 -0.82 11.92 -4.66
CA ARG A 190 -1.21 13.24 -4.19
C ARG A 190 -0.13 14.29 -4.52
N ASP A 191 1.14 13.92 -4.29
CA ASP A 191 2.25 14.80 -4.66
C ASP A 191 2.56 14.70 -6.16
N SER A 192 2.37 15.80 -6.86
CA SER A 192 2.67 15.91 -8.29
C SER A 192 4.16 15.73 -8.63
N LEU A 193 5.07 15.88 -7.66
CA LEU A 193 6.50 15.66 -7.85
C LEU A 193 6.84 14.18 -8.01
N ALA A 194 5.98 13.27 -7.56
CA ALA A 194 6.17 11.82 -7.74
C ALA A 194 6.39 11.41 -9.20
N ARG A 195 5.89 12.20 -10.17
CA ARG A 195 6.12 11.99 -11.61
C ARG A 195 7.60 12.05 -12.01
N PHE A 196 8.44 12.67 -11.20
CA PHE A 196 9.88 12.78 -11.44
C PHE A 196 10.67 11.65 -10.78
N SER A 197 10.04 10.80 -9.97
CA SER A 197 10.73 9.69 -9.28
C SER A 197 11.46 8.74 -10.24
N PRO A 198 10.97 8.41 -11.47
CA PRO A 198 11.72 7.58 -12.41
C PRO A 198 13.06 8.24 -12.85
N LEU A 199 13.09 9.56 -12.98
CA LEU A 199 14.32 10.26 -13.30
C LEU A 199 15.21 10.44 -12.06
N ALA A 200 14.60 10.78 -10.92
CA ALA A 200 15.31 11.00 -9.65
C ALA A 200 16.03 9.73 -9.17
N SER A 201 15.47 8.53 -9.40
CA SER A 201 16.05 7.25 -9.01
C SER A 201 17.41 6.93 -9.65
N TRP A 202 17.84 7.68 -10.66
CA TRP A 202 19.18 7.57 -11.26
C TRP A 202 20.25 8.34 -10.49
N PHE A 203 19.84 9.25 -9.59
CA PHE A 203 20.74 10.17 -8.91
C PHE A 203 20.58 10.17 -7.38
N VAL A 204 19.46 9.68 -6.90
CA VAL A 204 19.10 9.67 -5.48
C VAL A 204 18.59 8.29 -5.09
N ASP A 205 19.20 7.69 -4.07
CA ASP A 205 18.83 6.34 -3.63
C ASP A 205 17.56 6.35 -2.76
N TRP A 206 17.37 7.37 -1.94
CA TRP A 206 16.29 7.42 -0.95
C TRP A 206 15.39 8.63 -1.16
N GLU A 207 14.08 8.38 -1.20
CA GLU A 207 13.05 9.41 -1.06
C GLU A 207 12.98 9.85 0.40
N SER A 208 12.93 8.86 1.32
CA SER A 208 12.98 9.08 2.75
C SER A 208 13.72 7.95 3.44
N GLN A 209 14.53 8.29 4.45
CA GLN A 209 15.28 7.34 5.25
C GLN A 209 14.97 7.60 6.71
N LEU A 210 14.30 6.65 7.36
CA LEU A 210 13.77 6.72 8.72
C LEU A 210 14.25 5.53 9.53
N PRO A 211 14.22 5.59 10.87
CA PRO A 211 14.40 4.40 11.69
C PRO A 211 13.36 3.34 11.32
N GLU A 212 13.82 2.11 11.10
CA GLU A 212 12.95 0.95 10.88
C GLU A 212 12.57 0.36 12.24
N ASP A 213 11.41 0.73 12.76
CA ASP A 213 10.90 0.31 14.07
C ASP A 213 9.52 -0.39 13.96
N ASN A 214 9.03 -0.60 12.75
CA ASN A 214 7.78 -1.27 12.47
C ASN A 214 8.03 -2.56 11.66
N TYR A 215 7.86 -3.71 12.29
CA TYR A 215 8.17 -4.99 11.65
C TYR A 215 7.14 -5.45 10.61
N THR A 216 5.99 -4.78 10.49
CA THR A 216 4.95 -5.16 9.52
C THR A 216 5.13 -4.49 8.17
N ARG A 217 5.91 -3.39 8.11
CA ARG A 217 6.14 -2.57 6.90
C ARG A 217 7.45 -1.80 6.99
N TYR A 218 7.90 -1.25 5.87
CA TYR A 218 9.02 -0.32 5.88
C TYR A 218 8.59 1.10 6.25
N ASN A 219 9.42 1.80 7.00
CA ASN A 219 9.29 3.23 7.28
C ASN A 219 10.03 4.08 6.25
N SER A 220 11.11 3.54 5.68
CA SER A 220 11.92 4.20 4.66
C SER A 220 11.44 3.85 3.26
N LEU A 221 11.62 4.77 2.32
CA LEU A 221 11.25 4.56 0.93
C LEU A 221 12.45 4.77 0.02
N HIS A 222 12.88 3.70 -0.66
CA HIS A 222 13.90 3.80 -1.69
C HIS A 222 13.33 4.48 -2.95
N MET A 223 14.09 5.40 -3.55
CA MET A 223 13.61 6.18 -4.70
C MET A 223 13.23 5.31 -5.91
N LYS A 224 13.91 4.17 -6.11
CA LYS A 224 13.55 3.22 -7.16
C LYS A 224 12.20 2.55 -6.87
N GLY A 225 11.87 2.24 -5.60
CA GLY A 225 10.54 1.77 -5.20
C GLY A 225 9.46 2.81 -5.50
N ALA A 226 9.71 4.09 -5.19
CA ALA A 226 8.82 5.18 -5.55
C ALA A 226 8.64 5.31 -7.07
N ALA A 227 9.72 5.14 -7.84
CA ALA A 227 9.69 5.15 -9.30
C ALA A 227 8.86 3.99 -9.88
N THR A 228 9.02 2.79 -9.33
CA THR A 228 8.26 1.59 -9.73
C THR A 228 6.77 1.75 -9.42
N TYR A 229 6.44 2.32 -8.23
CA TYR A 229 5.08 2.72 -7.91
C TYR A 229 4.52 3.71 -8.95
N TYR A 230 5.26 4.78 -9.27
CA TYR A 230 4.77 5.76 -10.25
C TYR A 230 4.51 5.14 -11.62
N LYS A 231 5.37 4.21 -12.06
CA LYS A 231 5.15 3.43 -13.30
C LYS A 231 3.83 2.63 -13.22
N SER A 232 3.55 1.95 -12.08
CA SER A 232 2.28 1.20 -11.90
C SER A 232 1.06 2.13 -11.97
N SER A 233 1.17 3.31 -11.36
CA SER A 233 0.15 4.36 -11.40
C SER A 233 -0.07 4.90 -12.83
N ALA A 234 0.98 5.03 -13.64
CA ALA A 234 0.85 5.43 -15.05
C ALA A 234 0.14 4.34 -15.88
N VAL A 235 0.59 3.10 -15.75
CA VAL A 235 -0.01 1.95 -16.46
C VAL A 235 -1.51 1.82 -16.18
N VAL A 236 -1.93 1.88 -14.92
CA VAL A 236 -3.35 1.74 -14.58
C VAL A 236 -4.18 2.92 -15.08
N ARG A 237 -3.64 4.14 -15.08
CA ARG A 237 -4.33 5.30 -15.66
C ARG A 237 -4.50 5.17 -17.16
N ASP A 238 -3.51 4.67 -17.88
CA ASP A 238 -3.64 4.43 -19.32
C ASP A 238 -4.81 3.48 -19.61
N TYR A 239 -4.97 2.39 -18.86
CA TYR A 239 -6.14 1.49 -18.99
C TYR A 239 -7.47 2.19 -18.66
N ILE A 240 -7.53 2.95 -17.56
CA ILE A 240 -8.74 3.66 -17.14
C ILE A 240 -9.12 4.75 -18.15
N ASP A 241 -8.16 5.45 -18.73
CA ASP A 241 -8.39 6.48 -19.74
C ASP A 241 -8.92 5.87 -21.06
N ASP A 242 -8.35 4.71 -21.46
CA ASP A 242 -8.67 4.06 -22.73
C ASP A 242 -10.05 3.38 -22.74
N ALA A 243 -10.49 2.80 -21.61
CA ALA A 243 -11.74 2.05 -21.57
C ALA A 243 -12.46 2.17 -20.22
N ALA A 244 -13.79 2.02 -20.26
CA ALA A 244 -14.58 1.83 -19.03
C ALA A 244 -14.41 0.41 -18.50
N TYR A 245 -14.44 0.25 -17.17
CA TYR A 245 -14.46 -1.04 -16.48
C TYR A 245 -15.91 -1.37 -16.08
N ASP A 246 -16.45 -2.45 -16.61
CA ASP A 246 -17.86 -2.80 -16.49
C ASP A 246 -18.16 -3.89 -15.45
N LYS A 247 -17.12 -4.41 -14.76
CA LYS A 247 -17.29 -5.41 -13.71
C LYS A 247 -17.57 -4.76 -12.34
N PRO A 248 -18.24 -5.50 -11.44
CA PRO A 248 -18.46 -5.02 -10.08
C PRO A 248 -17.16 -4.66 -9.37
N THR A 249 -17.15 -3.48 -8.73
CA THR A 249 -15.97 -2.98 -8.02
C THR A 249 -16.40 -2.41 -6.67
N PHE A 250 -15.78 -2.92 -5.61
CA PHE A 250 -15.92 -2.36 -4.25
C PHE A 250 -14.69 -1.49 -3.96
N VAL A 251 -14.91 -0.26 -3.50
CA VAL A 251 -13.82 0.69 -3.25
C VAL A 251 -13.96 1.29 -1.85
N MET A 252 -12.84 1.45 -1.16
CA MET A 252 -12.73 2.23 0.08
C MET A 252 -11.74 3.36 -0.11
N LEU A 253 -12.14 4.62 0.18
CA LEU A 253 -11.32 5.82 0.02
C LEU A 253 -11.43 6.75 1.22
N SER A 254 -10.31 7.33 1.65
CA SER A 254 -10.29 8.44 2.61
C SER A 254 -10.24 9.79 1.91
N GLU A 255 -11.07 10.74 2.35
CA GLU A 255 -11.03 12.13 1.88
C GLU A 255 -9.70 12.82 2.20
N ALA A 256 -9.16 12.56 3.39
CA ALA A 256 -7.93 13.15 3.89
C ALA A 256 -6.67 12.34 3.58
N ASP A 257 -6.76 11.37 2.63
CA ASP A 257 -5.62 10.54 2.26
C ASP A 257 -4.41 11.41 1.91
N GLU A 258 -3.33 11.21 2.66
CA GLU A 258 -2.10 12.01 2.53
C GLU A 258 -1.12 11.45 1.48
N THR A 259 -1.43 10.27 0.93
CA THR A 259 -0.55 9.54 0.00
C THR A 259 -1.04 9.63 -1.45
N ILE A 260 -2.36 9.46 -1.66
CA ILE A 260 -2.97 9.40 -2.98
C ILE A 260 -3.92 10.58 -3.24
N ASP A 261 -4.20 10.86 -4.50
CA ASP A 261 -5.25 11.79 -4.94
C ASP A 261 -6.61 11.05 -4.91
N SER A 262 -7.26 11.05 -3.72
CA SER A 262 -8.56 10.39 -3.53
C SER A 262 -9.66 11.04 -4.36
N GLN A 263 -9.55 12.35 -4.63
CA GLN A 263 -10.52 13.05 -5.48
C GLN A 263 -10.45 12.52 -6.92
N TYR A 264 -9.26 12.31 -7.46
CA TYR A 264 -9.09 11.66 -8.75
C TYR A 264 -9.69 10.24 -8.74
N ALA A 265 -9.44 9.44 -7.70
CA ALA A 265 -9.91 8.06 -7.62
C ALA A 265 -11.45 7.98 -7.59
N VAL A 266 -12.14 8.86 -6.84
CA VAL A 266 -13.62 8.89 -6.80
C VAL A 266 -14.22 9.41 -8.11
N GLU A 267 -13.55 10.34 -8.79
CA GLU A 267 -13.97 10.81 -10.13
C GLU A 267 -13.87 9.64 -11.13
N GLN A 268 -12.75 8.91 -11.14
CA GLN A 268 -12.63 7.73 -12.00
C GLN A 268 -13.67 6.65 -11.67
N PHE A 269 -13.95 6.39 -10.38
CA PHE A 269 -15.02 5.48 -9.99
C PHE A 269 -16.38 5.89 -10.59
N SER A 270 -16.73 7.16 -10.51
CA SER A 270 -18.01 7.65 -11.01
C SER A 270 -18.11 7.62 -12.54
N GLU A 271 -17.01 7.90 -13.25
CA GLU A 271 -17.00 8.07 -14.71
C GLU A 271 -16.64 6.79 -15.47
N LYS A 272 -15.75 5.97 -14.93
CA LYS A 272 -15.11 4.85 -15.64
C LYS A 272 -15.50 3.47 -15.13
N PHE A 273 -15.86 3.32 -13.84
CA PHE A 273 -16.35 2.06 -13.30
C PHE A 273 -17.87 1.98 -13.44
N THR A 274 -18.33 1.44 -14.57
CA THR A 274 -19.69 1.62 -15.06
C THR A 274 -20.70 0.60 -14.55
N SER A 275 -20.26 -0.47 -13.86
CA SER A 275 -21.19 -1.43 -13.27
C SER A 275 -22.09 -0.75 -12.24
N SER A 276 -23.41 -0.90 -12.39
CA SER A 276 -24.39 -0.42 -11.42
C SER A 276 -24.32 -1.16 -10.08
N HIS A 277 -23.63 -2.28 -10.05
CA HIS A 277 -23.38 -3.09 -8.85
C HIS A 277 -22.13 -2.65 -8.09
N SER A 278 -21.35 -1.69 -8.62
CA SER A 278 -20.17 -1.17 -7.91
C SER A 278 -20.59 -0.34 -6.69
N GLU A 279 -19.80 -0.43 -5.61
CA GLU A 279 -20.00 0.34 -4.39
C GLU A 279 -18.70 1.03 -3.97
N LEU A 280 -18.80 2.28 -3.46
CA LEU A 280 -17.69 3.02 -2.88
C LEU A 280 -18.04 3.50 -1.47
N LEU A 281 -17.16 3.22 -0.51
CA LEU A 281 -17.21 3.77 0.83
C LEU A 281 -16.23 4.94 0.92
N TRP A 282 -16.78 6.13 1.16
CA TRP A 282 -16.01 7.37 1.32
C TRP A 282 -15.90 7.74 2.79
N PHE A 283 -14.70 7.79 3.31
CA PHE A 283 -14.41 8.14 4.70
C PHE A 283 -14.02 9.61 4.79
N GLY A 284 -15.02 10.46 4.95
CA GLY A 284 -14.88 11.92 4.94
C GLY A 284 -16.23 12.64 5.02
N GLU A 285 -16.19 13.96 4.94
CA GLU A 285 -17.38 14.82 5.12
C GLU A 285 -18.10 15.13 3.80
N THR A 286 -17.41 14.98 2.66
CA THR A 286 -17.99 15.22 1.34
C THR A 286 -19.10 14.23 1.02
N GLN A 287 -20.22 14.74 0.54
CA GLN A 287 -21.37 13.96 0.08
C GLN A 287 -21.44 13.94 -1.44
N TYR A 288 -21.62 12.76 -2.02
CA TYR A 288 -21.71 12.56 -3.46
C TYR A 288 -23.14 12.31 -3.90
N LYS A 289 -23.46 12.66 -5.16
CA LYS A 289 -24.79 12.40 -5.76
C LYS A 289 -24.88 11.00 -6.39
N ASP A 290 -23.75 10.34 -6.62
CA ASP A 290 -23.70 8.97 -7.13
C ASP A 290 -24.22 8.03 -6.02
N GLU A 291 -25.34 7.35 -6.27
CA GLU A 291 -26.02 6.47 -5.30
C GLU A 291 -25.15 5.25 -4.92
N ARG A 292 -24.11 4.95 -5.70
CA ARG A 292 -23.13 3.89 -5.40
C ARG A 292 -22.13 4.30 -4.31
N ILE A 293 -22.10 5.57 -3.92
CA ILE A 293 -21.15 6.11 -2.92
C ILE A 293 -21.86 6.29 -1.58
N THR A 294 -21.32 5.68 -0.54
CA THR A 294 -21.75 5.87 0.85
C THR A 294 -20.68 6.60 1.63
N SER A 295 -21.00 7.80 2.18
CA SER A 295 -20.05 8.58 2.98
C SER A 295 -20.18 8.26 4.47
N TYR A 296 -19.04 8.13 5.15
CA TYR A 296 -18.90 7.98 6.59
C TYR A 296 -18.10 9.15 7.16
N SER A 297 -18.72 9.94 8.05
CA SER A 297 -18.00 11.03 8.72
C SER A 297 -16.83 10.51 9.53
N MET A 298 -15.65 11.09 9.31
CA MET A 298 -14.47 10.80 10.11
C MET A 298 -14.16 11.88 11.16
N ASN A 299 -15.00 12.92 11.24
CA ASN A 299 -14.94 13.86 12.35
C ASN A 299 -15.67 13.29 13.58
N LEU A 300 -14.92 12.53 14.39
CA LEU A 300 -15.42 11.83 15.58
C LEU A 300 -14.76 12.37 16.86
N PRO A 301 -15.08 13.61 17.29
CA PRO A 301 -14.38 14.30 18.38
C PRO A 301 -14.48 13.58 19.72
N ASN A 302 -15.57 12.86 19.98
CA ASN A 302 -15.72 12.03 21.19
C ASN A 302 -14.72 10.87 21.24
N GLN A 303 -14.20 10.46 20.08
CA GLN A 303 -13.16 9.45 19.94
C GLN A 303 -11.80 10.07 19.64
N LYS A 304 -11.67 11.41 19.69
CA LYS A 304 -10.46 12.15 19.30
C LYS A 304 -9.95 11.75 17.91
N ILE A 305 -10.85 11.53 16.95
CA ILE A 305 -10.55 11.28 15.56
C ILE A 305 -10.99 12.50 14.75
N VAL A 306 -10.10 12.97 13.87
CA VAL A 306 -10.31 14.15 13.00
C VAL A 306 -10.58 13.73 11.57
N SER A 307 -9.81 12.76 11.05
CA SER A 307 -9.92 12.27 9.67
C SER A 307 -9.37 10.85 9.55
N ALA A 308 -9.67 10.15 8.44
CA ALA A 308 -9.06 8.88 8.10
C ALA A 308 -7.72 9.07 7.38
N SER A 309 -6.76 8.18 7.57
CA SER A 309 -5.50 8.14 6.83
C SER A 309 -5.51 7.09 5.72
N HIS A 310 -4.50 7.13 4.85
CA HIS A 310 -4.29 6.14 3.79
C HIS A 310 -4.35 4.68 4.26
N ILE A 311 -3.68 4.36 5.38
CA ILE A 311 -3.58 2.99 5.90
C ILE A 311 -4.76 2.59 6.81
N SER A 312 -5.51 3.54 7.32
CA SER A 312 -6.52 3.25 8.34
C SER A 312 -7.64 2.34 7.82
N LEU A 313 -7.89 2.32 6.51
CA LEU A 313 -9.06 1.66 5.95
C LEU A 313 -9.02 0.13 6.02
N VAL A 314 -7.84 -0.47 6.12
CA VAL A 314 -7.64 -1.93 6.05
C VAL A 314 -7.51 -2.64 7.40
N PHE A 315 -7.35 -1.88 8.50
CA PHE A 315 -7.16 -2.47 9.83
C PHE A 315 -8.38 -2.29 10.74
N SER A 316 -8.67 -3.35 11.48
CA SER A 316 -9.70 -3.37 12.52
C SER A 316 -9.31 -2.52 13.72
N PRO A 317 -10.27 -1.91 14.45
CA PRO A 317 -10.02 -1.30 15.77
C PRO A 317 -9.48 -2.28 16.82
N GLU A 318 -9.57 -3.58 16.55
CA GLU A 318 -9.07 -4.65 17.43
C GLU A 318 -7.69 -5.18 16.99
N ASN A 319 -7.11 -4.67 15.88
CA ASN A 319 -5.81 -5.10 15.40
C ASN A 319 -4.73 -4.87 16.48
N PRO A 320 -3.99 -5.90 16.91
CA PRO A 320 -3.07 -5.79 18.05
C PRO A 320 -1.92 -4.80 17.81
N ILE A 321 -1.54 -4.61 16.55
CA ILE A 321 -0.43 -3.72 16.17
C ILE A 321 -0.92 -2.28 16.01
N TYR A 322 -2.05 -2.08 15.31
CA TYR A 322 -2.47 -0.76 14.82
C TYR A 322 -3.68 -0.15 15.52
N LYS A 323 -4.33 -0.87 16.46
CA LYS A 323 -5.40 -0.28 17.27
C LYS A 323 -4.92 0.94 18.08
N ARG A 324 -5.85 1.66 18.69
CA ARG A 324 -5.57 2.87 19.50
C ARG A 324 -4.44 2.71 20.51
N ASP A 325 -4.41 1.57 21.22
CA ASP A 325 -3.40 1.18 22.23
C ASP A 325 -2.56 -0.01 21.72
N GLY A 326 -2.37 -0.10 20.39
CA GLY A 326 -1.57 -1.14 19.76
C GLY A 326 -0.06 -0.96 19.98
N GLU A 327 0.69 -1.96 19.54
CA GLU A 327 2.17 -1.94 19.67
C GLU A 327 2.80 -0.77 18.91
N VAL A 328 2.21 -0.35 17.79
CA VAL A 328 2.75 0.69 16.92
C VAL A 328 1.81 1.90 16.91
N ARG A 329 2.32 3.04 17.39
CA ARG A 329 1.66 4.33 17.26
C ARG A 329 2.45 5.21 16.32
N LEU A 330 1.83 5.60 15.21
CA LEU A 330 2.45 6.41 14.16
C LEU A 330 2.40 7.90 14.52
N CYS A 331 3.34 8.35 15.37
CA CYS A 331 3.39 9.71 15.87
C CYS A 331 3.70 10.72 14.77
N PHE A 332 3.09 11.93 14.83
CA PHE A 332 3.53 13.05 14.01
C PHE A 332 4.92 13.51 14.48
N ARG A 333 5.75 13.96 13.54
CA ARG A 333 7.09 14.47 13.86
C ARG A 333 7.03 15.75 14.71
N GLU A 334 6.04 16.60 14.43
CA GLU A 334 5.80 17.85 15.12
C GLU A 334 4.71 17.65 16.15
N GLN A 335 5.10 17.75 17.42
CA GLN A 335 4.23 17.65 18.58
C GLN A 335 4.21 18.99 19.33
N PRO A 336 3.17 19.30 20.15
CA PRO A 336 3.13 20.50 20.97
C PRO A 336 4.35 20.62 21.90
N GLU A 337 4.75 21.87 22.20
CA GLU A 337 5.84 22.14 23.15
C GLU A 337 5.55 21.49 24.53
N GLY A 338 6.55 20.83 25.08
CA GLY A 338 6.43 20.11 26.36
C GLY A 338 5.86 18.69 26.27
N THR A 339 5.50 18.23 25.06
CA THR A 339 5.10 16.83 24.81
C THR A 339 6.34 15.94 24.61
N PRO A 340 6.33 14.66 25.03
CA PRO A 340 7.33 13.69 24.62
C PRO A 340 7.48 13.66 23.08
N LYS A 341 8.72 13.51 22.59
CA LYS A 341 8.96 13.38 21.13
C LYS A 341 8.27 12.17 20.55
N ASP A 342 8.23 11.09 21.32
CA ASP A 342 7.47 9.90 21.01
C ASP A 342 6.08 10.02 21.68
N CYS A 343 5.06 10.23 20.89
CA CYS A 343 3.68 10.33 21.36
C CYS A 343 3.15 8.99 21.91
N SER A 344 3.87 7.88 21.75
CA SER A 344 3.51 6.59 22.34
C SER A 344 3.64 6.60 23.86
N GLU A 345 4.45 7.50 24.42
CA GLU A 345 4.57 7.73 25.87
C GLU A 345 3.35 8.48 26.46
N VAL A 346 2.51 9.07 25.59
CA VAL A 346 1.30 9.79 26.03
C VAL A 346 0.12 8.82 26.11
N PRO A 347 -0.70 8.85 27.18
CA PRO A 347 -1.93 8.04 27.23
C PRO A 347 -2.81 8.24 26.01
N SER A 348 -3.29 7.15 25.41
CA SER A 348 -3.99 7.18 24.13
C SER A 348 -5.30 7.97 24.15
N ASP A 349 -5.92 8.10 25.32
CA ASP A 349 -7.09 8.93 25.54
C ASP A 349 -6.79 10.45 25.50
N GLN A 350 -5.52 10.84 25.46
CA GLN A 350 -5.06 12.23 25.29
C GLN A 350 -4.56 12.52 23.86
N VAL A 351 -4.40 11.50 23.01
CA VAL A 351 -3.90 11.62 21.63
C VAL A 351 -5.06 11.80 20.67
N TRP A 352 -4.91 12.72 19.73
CA TRP A 352 -5.81 12.90 18.59
C TRP A 352 -5.27 12.14 17.38
N PHE A 353 -6.18 11.51 16.64
CA PHE A 353 -5.85 10.64 15.51
C PHE A 353 -6.42 11.22 14.21
N SER A 354 -5.58 11.30 13.18
CA SER A 354 -5.93 11.87 11.88
C SER A 354 -5.04 11.34 10.76
N ALA A 355 -5.27 11.74 9.52
CA ALA A 355 -4.27 11.69 8.47
C ALA A 355 -3.08 12.62 8.79
N TYR A 356 -1.90 12.36 8.23
CA TYR A 356 -0.76 13.28 8.39
C TYR A 356 -1.09 14.66 7.82
N GLY A 357 -0.79 15.71 8.60
CA GLY A 357 -1.06 17.10 8.24
C GLY A 357 -2.39 17.65 8.75
N ASP A 358 -3.30 16.79 9.25
CA ASP A 358 -4.57 17.21 9.83
C ASP A 358 -4.49 17.38 11.36
N GLY A 359 -5.52 18.02 11.92
CA GLY A 359 -5.64 18.30 13.34
C GLY A 359 -4.96 19.60 13.77
N GLU A 360 -5.16 19.97 15.01
CA GLU A 360 -4.66 21.24 15.57
C GLU A 360 -3.24 21.06 16.15
N GLU A 361 -2.36 22.03 15.90
CA GLU A 361 -0.96 22.01 16.40
C GLU A 361 -0.84 21.98 17.93
N THR A 362 -1.89 22.38 18.64
CA THR A 362 -1.99 22.34 20.09
C THR A 362 -2.30 20.96 20.65
N GLN A 363 -2.64 19.99 19.79
CA GLN A 363 -3.00 18.63 20.16
C GLN A 363 -1.81 17.68 20.00
N VAL A 364 -1.68 16.72 20.90
CA VAL A 364 -0.79 15.57 20.68
C VAL A 364 -1.39 14.70 19.60
N ARG A 365 -0.65 14.47 18.52
CA ARG A 365 -1.20 13.86 17.30
C ARG A 365 -0.48 12.57 16.91
N ALA A 366 -1.27 11.61 16.47
CA ALA A 366 -0.80 10.41 15.78
C ALA A 366 -1.60 10.16 14.51
N ARG A 367 -0.98 9.50 13.55
CA ARG A 367 -1.69 9.01 12.35
C ARG A 367 -2.66 7.93 12.77
N ILE A 368 -3.93 8.05 12.37
CA ILE A 368 -4.89 6.97 12.58
C ILE A 368 -4.49 5.77 11.72
N SER A 369 -4.49 4.59 12.33
CA SER A 369 -4.06 3.34 11.70
C SER A 369 -5.12 2.24 11.73
N TRP A 370 -6.35 2.55 12.14
CA TRP A 370 -7.50 1.63 12.14
C TRP A 370 -8.75 2.32 11.59
N ASN A 371 -9.70 1.52 11.14
CA ASN A 371 -10.98 1.99 10.63
C ASN A 371 -12.06 1.92 11.73
N PRO A 372 -12.57 3.06 12.25
CA PRO A 372 -13.65 3.04 13.24
C PRO A 372 -14.94 2.38 12.76
N TYR A 373 -15.10 2.27 11.44
CA TYR A 373 -16.25 1.65 10.76
C TYR A 373 -15.91 0.30 10.13
N PHE A 374 -14.87 -0.40 10.64
CA PHE A 374 -14.38 -1.64 10.04
C PHE A 374 -15.48 -2.68 9.88
N ASP A 375 -16.25 -2.97 10.95
CA ASP A 375 -17.33 -3.96 10.91
C ASP A 375 -18.41 -3.60 9.89
N GLN A 376 -18.79 -2.32 9.81
CA GLN A 376 -19.76 -1.83 8.83
C GLN A 376 -19.21 -1.96 7.40
N SER A 377 -17.91 -1.70 7.22
CA SER A 377 -17.23 -1.84 5.93
C SER A 377 -17.21 -3.29 5.48
N MET A 378 -16.87 -4.23 6.37
CA MET A 378 -16.89 -5.66 6.08
C MET A 378 -18.31 -6.18 5.78
N GLN A 379 -19.30 -5.73 6.54
CA GLN A 379 -20.71 -6.08 6.25
C GLN A 379 -21.16 -5.59 4.87
N LYS A 380 -20.74 -4.39 4.46
CA LYS A 380 -21.01 -3.84 3.11
C LYS A 380 -20.30 -4.66 2.04
N MET A 381 -19.01 -4.93 2.20
CA MET A 381 -18.21 -5.73 1.28
C MET A 381 -18.79 -7.16 1.13
N ASN A 382 -19.20 -7.80 2.21
CA ASN A 382 -19.79 -9.12 2.19
C ASN A 382 -21.15 -9.16 1.47
N ARG A 383 -21.97 -8.10 1.65
CA ARG A 383 -23.22 -7.95 0.90
C ARG A 383 -22.94 -7.77 -0.59
N PHE A 384 -22.04 -6.85 -0.93
CA PHE A 384 -21.58 -6.60 -2.30
C PHE A 384 -21.12 -7.89 -2.99
N LEU A 385 -20.25 -8.68 -2.34
CA LEU A 385 -19.77 -9.95 -2.87
C LEU A 385 -20.89 -10.99 -3.07
N LYS A 386 -21.83 -11.05 -2.11
CA LYS A 386 -22.99 -11.96 -2.20
C LYS A 386 -23.91 -11.60 -3.35
N ASP A 387 -24.17 -10.31 -3.55
CA ASP A 387 -25.07 -9.80 -4.59
C ASP A 387 -24.45 -9.96 -6.01
N ASN A 388 -23.13 -10.11 -6.09
CA ASN A 388 -22.36 -10.27 -7.34
C ASN A 388 -21.77 -11.69 -7.53
N LYS A 389 -22.30 -12.68 -6.82
CA LYS A 389 -21.75 -14.05 -6.82
C LYS A 389 -21.90 -14.78 -8.17
N ASN A 390 -22.89 -14.45 -8.99
CA ASN A 390 -23.26 -15.16 -10.24
C ASN A 390 -22.50 -14.66 -11.47
#